data_a2b76ee89c9d3f590e81d573f2f294dd
#
_entry.id   a2b76ee89c9d3f590e81d573f2f294dd
#
_cell.length_a   1.000
_cell.length_b   1.000
_cell.length_c   1.000
_cell.angle_alpha   90.00
_cell.angle_beta   90.00
_cell.angle_gamma   90.00
#
_symmetry.space_group_name_H-M   'P 1'
#
loop_
_entity.id
_entity.type
_entity.pdbx_description
1 polymer ?
#
loop_
_entity_poly.entity_id
_entity_poly.type
_entity_poly.pdbx_seq_one_letter_code
_entity_poly.pdbx_strand_id
1 'polypeptide(L)'
;MQCCISNFLIFLFLISKIVVLLPFIENFMNEVYITKAGKYLPNAPVGNDAMEAFLGKIGDAASKARRIVLRNNGIQTRYYALDSEGQPTHTNAQLTAEAVRTLLGEGFSLADIEVLSCGTSTPDCLLPSHAAMVHGLLVGHSMELNSSAGVCNSGMNALKFGYLSVRSGNSTNAVCTGSERVSTWLRREQYDNEVQALAALEAQPIVAFKKDFLRFMLSDGAGAFLLENKPRKGSLRIEWMDAYSYAHQLEACMYAGGDKQADGSLKGWSEYAPEAWLSESVFAIKQDVKLLNENILVKGAESMRATLNKHHLEAADITYFLPHISSCYFKERLYTQLKSVGIDIPLERWFINLPEVGNVGSASAYLMLEALMSSGRLKAGDSVLLSVPESGRFSYTYALLTMSRE
;
A
#
# COMPACT_ATOMS: atom_id res chain seq x y z
N MET A 1 -54.16 22.35 12.09
CA MET A 1 -53.70 21.46 13.17
C MET A 1 -53.74 19.99 12.81
N GLN A 2 -54.81 19.47 12.18
CA GLN A 2 -54.93 18.05 11.77
C GLN A 2 -53.88 17.57 10.76
N CYS A 3 -53.46 18.42 9.82
CA CYS A 3 -52.44 18.04 8.79
C CYS A 3 -51.02 17.80 9.35
N CYS A 4 -50.62 18.55 10.40
CA CYS A 4 -49.29 18.35 11.03
C CYS A 4 -49.22 17.06 11.86
N ILE A 5 -50.32 16.63 12.46
CA ILE A 5 -50.37 15.41 13.28
C ILE A 5 -50.30 14.15 12.39
N SER A 6 -50.95 14.18 11.22
CA SER A 6 -50.89 13.09 10.25
C SER A 6 -49.49 12.87 9.68
N ASN A 7 -48.75 13.95 9.36
CA ASN A 7 -47.37 13.85 8.86
C ASN A 7 -46.40 13.37 9.95
N PHE A 8 -46.64 13.75 11.20
CA PHE A 8 -45.79 13.31 12.31
C PHE A 8 -46.01 11.81 12.64
N LEU A 9 -47.25 11.32 12.53
CA LEU A 9 -47.57 9.88 12.71
C LEU A 9 -47.00 9.03 11.57
N ILE A 10 -47.03 9.52 10.32
CA ILE A 10 -46.38 8.86 9.17
C ILE A 10 -44.88 8.79 9.33
N PHE A 11 -44.26 9.88 9.82
CA PHE A 11 -42.82 9.93 10.10
C PHE A 11 -42.39 8.96 11.19
N LEU A 12 -43.15 8.88 12.31
CA LEU A 12 -42.93 7.92 13.39
C LEU A 12 -43.12 6.46 12.91
N PHE A 13 -44.11 6.20 12.04
CA PHE A 13 -44.35 4.89 11.48
C PHE A 13 -43.23 4.46 10.50
N LEU A 14 -42.69 5.39 9.72
CA LEU A 14 -41.50 5.15 8.87
C LEU A 14 -40.25 4.89 9.70
N ILE A 15 -40.02 5.67 10.77
CA ILE A 15 -38.89 5.45 11.69
C ILE A 15 -39.01 4.09 12.37
N SER A 16 -40.22 3.70 12.86
CA SER A 16 -40.40 2.39 13.50
C SER A 16 -40.14 1.23 12.53
N LYS A 17 -40.53 1.36 11.26
CA LYS A 17 -40.20 0.37 10.22
C LYS A 17 -38.69 0.34 9.89
N ILE A 18 -38.03 1.48 9.86
CA ILE A 18 -36.57 1.55 9.64
C ILE A 18 -35.82 0.91 10.81
N VAL A 19 -36.22 1.19 12.06
CA VAL A 19 -35.62 0.59 13.27
C VAL A 19 -35.84 -0.93 13.33
N VAL A 20 -36.96 -1.41 12.82
CA VAL A 20 -37.22 -2.86 12.72
C VAL A 20 -36.47 -3.52 11.57
N LEU A 21 -36.14 -2.77 10.50
CA LEU A 21 -35.39 -3.27 9.35
C LEU A 21 -33.87 -3.24 9.56
N LEU A 22 -33.35 -2.35 10.43
CA LEU A 22 -31.92 -2.26 10.71
C LEU A 22 -31.29 -3.59 11.19
N PRO A 23 -31.86 -4.34 12.14
CA PRO A 23 -31.34 -5.66 12.52
C PRO A 23 -31.44 -6.70 11.39
N PHE A 24 -32.43 -6.54 10.47
CA PHE A 24 -32.56 -7.42 9.30
C PHE A 24 -31.49 -7.14 8.26
N ILE A 25 -31.07 -5.89 8.07
CA ILE A 25 -30.02 -5.52 7.11
C ILE A 25 -28.65 -5.97 7.62
N GLU A 26 -28.36 -5.86 8.90
CA GLU A 26 -27.11 -6.38 9.50
C GLU A 26 -26.99 -7.91 9.38
N ASN A 27 -28.11 -8.65 9.41
CA ASN A 27 -28.13 -10.11 9.22
C ASN A 27 -27.91 -10.57 7.75
N PHE A 28 -27.83 -9.66 6.76
CA PHE A 28 -27.57 -9.99 5.37
C PHE A 28 -26.11 -9.76 4.93
N MET A 29 -25.27 -9.15 5.77
CA MET A 29 -23.87 -8.93 5.44
C MET A 29 -22.98 -10.04 6.00
N ASN A 30 -22.18 -10.66 5.13
CA ASN A 30 -21.22 -11.67 5.55
C ASN A 30 -20.13 -11.07 6.46
N GLU A 31 -19.67 -11.83 7.44
CA GLU A 31 -18.35 -11.57 8.01
C GLU A 31 -17.28 -11.90 6.98
N VAL A 32 -16.14 -11.22 7.05
CA VAL A 32 -15.03 -11.41 6.11
C VAL A 32 -13.76 -11.67 6.87
N TYR A 33 -13.05 -12.70 6.48
CA TYR A 33 -11.85 -13.17 7.15
C TYR A 33 -10.67 -13.21 6.18
N ILE A 34 -9.51 -12.75 6.60
CA ILE A 34 -8.24 -13.08 5.94
C ILE A 34 -7.87 -14.48 6.45
N THR A 35 -8.06 -15.48 5.62
CA THR A 35 -7.88 -16.88 6.01
C THR A 35 -6.51 -17.42 5.64
N LYS A 36 -5.85 -16.83 4.63
CA LYS A 36 -4.47 -17.11 4.25
C LYS A 36 -3.75 -15.82 3.86
N ALA A 37 -2.48 -15.76 4.18
CA ALA A 37 -1.57 -14.71 3.75
C ALA A 37 -0.35 -15.34 3.07
N GLY A 38 0.07 -14.75 1.95
CA GLY A 38 1.21 -15.21 1.18
C GLY A 38 2.07 -14.05 0.70
N LYS A 39 3.31 -14.35 0.34
CA LYS A 39 4.26 -13.37 -0.19
C LYS A 39 5.18 -13.98 -1.24
N TYR A 40 5.71 -13.13 -2.08
CA TYR A 40 6.83 -13.45 -2.94
C TYR A 40 7.82 -12.27 -2.98
N LEU A 41 9.06 -12.56 -2.67
CA LEU A 41 10.18 -11.60 -2.72
C LEU A 41 11.18 -12.14 -3.76
N PRO A 42 11.50 -11.37 -4.83
CA PRO A 42 12.32 -11.87 -5.91
C PRO A 42 13.79 -12.01 -5.51
N ASN A 43 14.42 -13.06 -6.00
CA ASN A 43 15.86 -13.30 -5.85
C ASN A 43 16.35 -13.36 -4.39
N ALA A 44 17.64 -13.17 -4.16
CA ALA A 44 18.21 -13.05 -2.82
C ALA A 44 18.09 -11.60 -2.29
N PRO A 45 18.02 -11.41 -0.96
CA PRO A 45 18.01 -10.06 -0.39
C PRO A 45 19.31 -9.30 -0.71
N VAL A 46 19.18 -8.03 -1.05
CA VAL A 46 20.29 -7.14 -1.40
C VAL A 46 20.59 -6.21 -0.24
N GLY A 47 21.78 -6.34 0.32
CA GLY A 47 22.27 -5.47 1.40
C GLY A 47 22.67 -4.09 0.91
N ASN A 48 22.88 -3.18 1.88
CA ASN A 48 23.20 -1.78 1.59
C ASN A 48 24.46 -1.58 0.71
N ASP A 49 25.45 -2.46 0.80
CA ASP A 49 26.69 -2.34 0.04
C ASP A 49 26.57 -2.81 -1.41
N ALA A 50 25.62 -3.70 -1.69
CA ALA A 50 25.43 -4.29 -3.01
C ALA A 50 24.44 -3.52 -3.91
N MET A 51 23.63 -2.60 -3.37
CA MET A 51 22.56 -1.94 -4.13
C MET A 51 23.01 -1.32 -5.46
N GLU A 52 24.13 -0.60 -5.42
CA GLU A 52 24.62 0.11 -6.61
C GLU A 52 25.20 -0.84 -7.68
N ALA A 53 25.46 -2.12 -7.35
CA ALA A 53 25.78 -3.13 -8.34
C ALA A 53 24.53 -3.48 -9.19
N PHE A 54 23.35 -3.53 -8.56
CA PHE A 54 22.08 -3.82 -9.24
C PHE A 54 21.50 -2.59 -9.96
N LEU A 55 21.49 -1.43 -9.30
CA LEU A 55 20.84 -0.21 -9.79
C LEU A 55 21.76 0.66 -10.68
N GLY A 56 23.03 0.37 -10.70
CA GLY A 56 24.05 1.23 -11.32
C GLY A 56 24.36 2.50 -10.51
N LYS A 57 25.49 3.11 -10.78
CA LYS A 57 25.91 4.40 -10.19
C LYS A 57 25.53 5.53 -11.12
N ILE A 58 24.80 6.52 -10.63
CA ILE A 58 24.47 7.72 -11.41
C ILE A 58 25.74 8.55 -11.56
N GLY A 59 26.14 8.88 -12.80
CA GLY A 59 27.36 9.63 -13.10
C GLY A 59 28.65 8.88 -12.74
N ASP A 60 28.62 7.53 -12.76
CA ASP A 60 29.72 6.61 -12.46
C ASP A 60 30.41 6.82 -11.09
N ALA A 61 29.84 7.64 -10.22
CA ALA A 61 30.34 7.90 -8.87
C ALA A 61 29.36 7.38 -7.80
N ALA A 62 29.91 6.95 -6.67
CA ALA A 62 29.07 6.61 -5.51
C ALA A 62 28.35 7.86 -4.99
N SER A 63 27.07 7.73 -4.62
CA SER A 63 26.29 8.83 -4.09
C SER A 63 26.90 9.40 -2.79
N LYS A 64 27.11 10.71 -2.76
CA LYS A 64 27.57 11.44 -1.56
C LYS A 64 26.52 11.39 -0.42
N ALA A 65 25.24 11.30 -0.75
CA ALA A 65 24.14 11.24 0.22
C ALA A 65 23.89 9.82 0.77
N ARG A 66 24.44 8.76 0.15
CA ARG A 66 24.17 7.35 0.46
C ARG A 66 24.24 7.05 1.96
N ARG A 67 25.34 7.42 2.63
CA ARG A 67 25.56 7.11 4.05
C ARG A 67 24.48 7.75 4.94
N ILE A 68 24.06 8.97 4.64
CA ILE A 68 23.04 9.70 5.41
C ILE A 68 21.68 9.09 5.16
N VAL A 69 21.34 8.81 3.91
CA VAL A 69 20.04 8.22 3.51
C VAL A 69 19.89 6.84 4.14
N LEU A 70 20.87 5.96 4.02
CA LEU A 70 20.81 4.59 4.57
C LEU A 70 20.76 4.57 6.10
N ARG A 71 21.49 5.46 6.78
CA ARG A 71 21.38 5.58 8.24
C ARG A 71 19.99 6.01 8.68
N ASN A 72 19.36 6.94 7.94
CA ASN A 72 18.07 7.50 8.34
C ASN A 72 16.90 6.58 7.96
N ASN A 73 16.99 5.84 6.85
CA ASN A 73 15.90 4.96 6.46
C ASN A 73 15.85 3.67 7.29
N GLY A 74 16.96 3.23 7.88
CA GLY A 74 17.05 2.06 8.75
C GLY A 74 16.88 0.72 8.02
N ILE A 75 16.85 0.73 6.69
CA ILE A 75 16.69 -0.48 5.86
C ILE A 75 18.05 -1.19 5.77
N GLN A 76 18.08 -2.47 6.09
CA GLN A 76 19.27 -3.32 6.03
C GLN A 76 19.33 -4.10 4.73
N THR A 77 18.19 -4.67 4.32
CA THR A 77 18.05 -5.44 3.09
C THR A 77 16.79 -5.00 2.31
N ARG A 78 16.81 -5.25 1.02
CA ARG A 78 15.71 -5.07 0.08
C ARG A 78 15.78 -6.12 -1.02
N TYR A 79 14.78 -6.19 -1.85
CA TYR A 79 14.69 -7.15 -2.94
C TYR A 79 14.55 -6.43 -4.26
N TYR A 80 15.20 -6.95 -5.30
CA TYR A 80 15.11 -6.43 -6.66
C TYR A 80 14.80 -7.56 -7.63
N ALA A 81 13.82 -7.35 -8.49
CA ALA A 81 13.54 -8.22 -9.63
C ALA A 81 14.56 -7.97 -10.77
N LEU A 82 15.83 -7.90 -10.39
CA LEU A 82 16.99 -7.69 -11.26
C LEU A 82 18.04 -8.77 -10.93
N ASP A 83 18.79 -9.18 -11.92
CA ASP A 83 20.01 -9.97 -11.71
C ASP A 83 21.23 -9.09 -11.37
N SER A 84 22.39 -9.69 -11.20
CA SER A 84 23.63 -8.98 -10.88
C SER A 84 24.14 -8.06 -12.01
N GLU A 85 23.60 -8.20 -13.23
CA GLU A 85 23.91 -7.37 -14.39
C GLU A 85 22.85 -6.24 -14.56
N GLY A 86 21.88 -6.17 -13.64
CA GLY A 86 20.79 -5.21 -13.67
C GLY A 86 19.70 -5.54 -14.69
N GLN A 87 19.64 -6.79 -15.22
CA GLN A 87 18.58 -7.18 -16.13
C GLN A 87 17.34 -7.64 -15.36
N PRO A 88 16.13 -7.32 -15.83
CA PRO A 88 14.89 -7.77 -15.19
C PRO A 88 14.76 -9.28 -15.15
N THR A 89 14.50 -9.86 -13.97
CA THR A 89 14.29 -11.30 -13.78
C THR A 89 12.81 -11.69 -13.77
N HIS A 90 11.94 -10.77 -13.36
CA HIS A 90 10.50 -10.97 -13.25
C HIS A 90 9.75 -9.74 -13.76
N THR A 91 8.56 -9.94 -14.30
CA THR A 91 7.56 -8.88 -14.45
C THR A 91 6.81 -8.68 -13.14
N ASN A 92 6.13 -7.54 -12.95
CA ASN A 92 5.32 -7.34 -11.76
C ASN A 92 4.14 -8.32 -11.68
N ALA A 93 3.54 -8.65 -12.84
CA ALA A 93 2.51 -9.67 -12.91
C ALA A 93 3.01 -11.06 -12.48
N GLN A 94 4.26 -11.41 -12.81
CA GLN A 94 4.89 -12.67 -12.32
C GLN A 94 5.09 -12.65 -10.81
N LEU A 95 5.61 -11.56 -10.23
CA LEU A 95 5.75 -11.43 -8.77
C LEU A 95 4.40 -11.64 -8.07
N THR A 96 3.35 -11.02 -8.61
CA THR A 96 2.00 -11.11 -8.07
C THR A 96 1.44 -12.54 -8.19
N ALA A 97 1.60 -13.17 -9.36
CA ALA A 97 1.14 -14.54 -9.56
C ALA A 97 1.85 -15.54 -8.63
N GLU A 98 3.15 -15.37 -8.38
CA GLU A 98 3.89 -16.21 -7.42
C GLU A 98 3.36 -16.01 -5.99
N ALA A 99 3.07 -14.78 -5.56
CA ALA A 99 2.45 -14.52 -4.26
C ALA A 99 1.07 -15.20 -4.13
N VAL A 100 0.23 -15.15 -5.19
CA VAL A 100 -1.07 -15.85 -5.22
C VAL A 100 -0.88 -17.37 -5.11
N ARG A 101 0.11 -17.96 -5.79
CA ARG A 101 0.38 -19.40 -5.74
C ARG A 101 0.72 -19.87 -4.33
N THR A 102 1.31 -19.03 -3.48
CA THR A 102 1.59 -19.39 -2.08
C THR A 102 0.32 -19.58 -1.23
N LEU A 103 -0.84 -19.10 -1.67
CA LEU A 103 -2.12 -19.32 -0.99
C LEU A 103 -2.73 -20.69 -1.28
N LEU A 104 -2.27 -21.38 -2.32
CA LEU A 104 -2.85 -22.65 -2.79
C LEU A 104 -2.51 -23.82 -1.86
N GLY A 105 -3.34 -24.86 -1.90
CA GLY A 105 -3.24 -26.05 -1.05
C GLY A 105 -4.25 -26.02 0.11
N GLU A 106 -4.37 -27.14 0.83
CA GLU A 106 -5.28 -27.29 1.98
C GLU A 106 -6.71 -26.78 1.74
N GLY A 107 -7.36 -27.30 0.69
CA GLY A 107 -8.75 -26.99 0.36
C GLY A 107 -8.97 -25.62 -0.30
N PHE A 108 -7.96 -25.08 -0.99
CA PHE A 108 -8.06 -23.92 -1.86
C PHE A 108 -7.16 -24.08 -3.10
N SER A 109 -7.73 -23.92 -4.27
CA SER A 109 -7.08 -24.05 -5.57
C SER A 109 -7.35 -22.83 -6.46
N LEU A 110 -6.67 -22.74 -7.60
CA LEU A 110 -6.97 -21.67 -8.58
C LEU A 110 -8.41 -21.70 -9.06
N ALA A 111 -9.02 -22.88 -9.14
CA ALA A 111 -10.41 -23.04 -9.59
C ALA A 111 -11.45 -22.50 -8.59
N ASP A 112 -11.04 -22.22 -7.35
CA ASP A 112 -11.93 -21.70 -6.31
C ASP A 112 -11.96 -20.17 -6.27
N ILE A 113 -11.06 -19.46 -6.97
CA ILE A 113 -10.96 -18.01 -6.93
C ILE A 113 -12.14 -17.38 -7.67
N GLU A 114 -13.03 -16.70 -6.97
CA GLU A 114 -14.16 -15.98 -7.58
C GLU A 114 -13.78 -14.55 -8.00
N VAL A 115 -12.97 -13.88 -7.19
CA VAL A 115 -12.51 -12.50 -7.42
C VAL A 115 -10.99 -12.41 -7.26
N LEU A 116 -10.33 -11.78 -8.24
CA LEU A 116 -8.93 -11.38 -8.17
C LEU A 116 -8.82 -9.86 -8.19
N SER A 117 -8.40 -9.28 -7.08
CA SER A 117 -8.25 -7.83 -6.92
C SER A 117 -6.78 -7.48 -6.70
N CYS A 118 -6.18 -6.76 -7.65
CA CYS A 118 -4.75 -6.44 -7.65
C CYS A 118 -4.51 -4.94 -7.50
N GLY A 119 -3.58 -4.54 -6.63
CA GLY A 119 -3.13 -3.17 -6.44
C GLY A 119 -1.64 -3.01 -6.70
N THR A 120 -1.27 -2.00 -7.49
CA THR A 120 0.13 -1.68 -7.78
C THR A 120 0.29 -0.24 -8.23
N SER A 121 1.48 0.35 -8.01
CA SER A 121 1.91 1.59 -8.65
C SER A 121 2.76 1.36 -9.91
N THR A 122 3.25 0.14 -10.11
CA THR A 122 4.20 -0.22 -11.16
C THR A 122 3.67 -1.34 -12.07
N PRO A 123 2.50 -1.15 -12.73
CA PRO A 123 2.03 -2.15 -13.70
C PRO A 123 3.05 -2.30 -14.83
N ASP A 124 3.16 -3.52 -15.40
CA ASP A 124 4.10 -3.79 -16.49
C ASP A 124 3.77 -3.03 -17.78
N CYS A 125 2.50 -2.69 -17.96
CA CYS A 125 2.00 -1.91 -19.10
C CYS A 125 0.75 -1.11 -18.71
N LEU A 126 0.41 -0.08 -19.50
CA LEU A 126 -0.80 0.70 -19.28
C LEU A 126 -2.05 -0.10 -19.60
N LEU A 127 -2.00 -0.96 -20.61
CA LEU A 127 -3.05 -1.84 -21.09
C LEU A 127 -2.43 -3.17 -21.53
N PRO A 128 -3.01 -4.34 -21.20
CA PRO A 128 -4.20 -4.56 -20.34
C PRO A 128 -3.97 -4.17 -18.86
N SER A 129 -5.03 -4.27 -18.04
CA SER A 129 -4.90 -4.00 -16.59
C SER A 129 -3.98 -5.01 -15.91
N HIS A 130 -3.36 -4.60 -14.78
CA HIS A 130 -2.46 -5.47 -14.02
C HIS A 130 -3.13 -6.78 -13.59
N ALA A 131 -4.38 -6.74 -13.10
CA ALA A 131 -5.11 -7.96 -12.74
C ALA A 131 -5.34 -8.90 -13.93
N ALA A 132 -5.57 -8.36 -15.15
CA ALA A 132 -5.71 -9.20 -16.33
C ALA A 132 -4.39 -9.87 -16.71
N MET A 133 -3.25 -9.17 -16.55
CA MET A 133 -1.92 -9.77 -16.76
C MET A 133 -1.63 -10.87 -15.76
N VAL A 134 -1.97 -10.66 -14.48
CA VAL A 134 -1.82 -11.67 -13.41
C VAL A 134 -2.71 -12.89 -13.69
N HIS A 135 -4.00 -12.68 -14.03
CA HIS A 135 -4.93 -13.74 -14.34
C HIS A 135 -4.42 -14.63 -15.50
N GLY A 136 -3.88 -14.01 -16.57
CA GLY A 136 -3.28 -14.75 -17.69
C GLY A 136 -2.12 -15.68 -17.29
N LEU A 137 -1.40 -15.37 -16.20
CA LEU A 137 -0.31 -16.19 -15.67
C LEU A 137 -0.79 -17.30 -14.71
N LEU A 138 -1.95 -17.10 -14.07
CA LEU A 138 -2.49 -18.07 -13.11
C LEU A 138 -3.10 -19.29 -13.77
N VAL A 139 -3.55 -19.17 -15.00
CA VAL A 139 -4.21 -20.23 -15.80
C VAL A 139 -5.30 -20.96 -14.99
N GLY A 140 -6.53 -20.72 -15.28
CA GLY A 140 -7.62 -21.29 -14.49
C GLY A 140 -8.96 -21.19 -15.22
N HIS A 141 -9.92 -20.61 -14.57
CA HIS A 141 -11.26 -20.35 -15.08
C HIS A 141 -11.54 -18.85 -15.11
N SER A 142 -12.68 -18.46 -15.64
CA SER A 142 -13.13 -17.05 -15.61
C SER A 142 -13.40 -16.61 -14.17
N MET A 143 -12.94 -15.42 -13.80
CA MET A 143 -13.14 -14.80 -12.48
C MET A 143 -13.38 -13.30 -12.64
N GLU A 144 -13.96 -12.68 -11.63
CA GLU A 144 -14.10 -11.22 -11.58
C GLU A 144 -12.73 -10.57 -11.32
N LEU A 145 -12.41 -9.52 -12.08
CA LEU A 145 -11.12 -8.83 -11.95
C LEU A 145 -11.31 -7.39 -11.52
N ASN A 146 -10.47 -6.95 -10.57
CA ASN A 146 -10.29 -5.55 -10.21
C ASN A 146 -8.83 -5.16 -10.24
N SER A 147 -8.52 -3.98 -10.76
CA SER A 147 -7.18 -3.40 -10.74
C SER A 147 -7.23 -2.03 -10.11
N SER A 148 -6.51 -1.85 -9.02
CA SER A 148 -6.37 -0.57 -8.32
C SER A 148 -5.02 0.07 -8.64
N ALA A 149 -5.05 1.30 -9.14
CA ALA A 149 -3.87 2.13 -9.37
C ALA A 149 -3.68 3.15 -8.24
N GLY A 150 -2.46 3.63 -8.05
CA GLY A 150 -2.09 4.58 -7.01
C GLY A 150 -0.65 4.34 -6.57
N VAL A 151 -0.32 4.61 -5.32
CA VAL A 151 0.98 4.29 -4.73
C VAL A 151 0.76 3.27 -3.60
N CYS A 152 1.13 3.57 -2.35
CA CYS A 152 1.07 2.61 -1.23
C CYS A 152 -0.35 2.11 -0.94
N ASN A 153 -1.38 2.95 -1.13
CA ASN A 153 -2.78 2.59 -0.89
C ASN A 153 -3.44 1.75 -2.00
N SER A 154 -2.80 1.57 -3.15
CA SER A 154 -3.38 0.74 -4.22
C SER A 154 -3.64 -0.69 -3.76
N GLY A 155 -2.74 -1.29 -2.96
CA GLY A 155 -2.94 -2.60 -2.35
C GLY A 155 -4.12 -2.61 -1.35
N MET A 156 -4.25 -1.56 -0.53
CA MET A 156 -5.39 -1.45 0.41
C MET A 156 -6.72 -1.19 -0.31
N ASN A 157 -6.72 -0.49 -1.44
CA ASN A 157 -7.91 -0.34 -2.29
C ASN A 157 -8.31 -1.67 -2.91
N ALA A 158 -7.34 -2.48 -3.35
CA ALA A 158 -7.59 -3.85 -3.82
C ALA A 158 -8.18 -4.73 -2.71
N LEU A 159 -7.63 -4.65 -1.49
CA LEU A 159 -8.16 -5.35 -0.31
C LEU A 159 -9.59 -4.92 0.00
N LYS A 160 -9.87 -3.61 -0.05
CA LYS A 160 -11.21 -3.07 0.21
C LYS A 160 -12.22 -3.51 -0.83
N PHE A 161 -11.85 -3.61 -2.10
CA PHE A 161 -12.73 -4.16 -3.14
C PHE A 161 -13.12 -5.61 -2.83
N GLY A 162 -12.13 -6.49 -2.56
CA GLY A 162 -12.40 -7.88 -2.19
C GLY A 162 -13.23 -8.00 -0.91
N TYR A 163 -12.90 -7.19 0.12
CA TYR A 163 -13.69 -7.11 1.36
C TYR A 163 -15.16 -6.78 1.09
N LEU A 164 -15.44 -5.76 0.28
CA LEU A 164 -16.81 -5.35 -0.05
C LEU A 164 -17.53 -6.41 -0.88
N SER A 165 -16.85 -7.07 -1.84
CA SER A 165 -17.43 -8.14 -2.64
C SER A 165 -17.87 -9.33 -1.78
N VAL A 166 -17.01 -9.79 -0.86
CA VAL A 166 -17.34 -10.90 0.05
C VAL A 166 -18.39 -10.48 1.08
N ARG A 167 -18.26 -9.27 1.64
CA ARG A 167 -19.19 -8.76 2.66
C ARG A 167 -20.61 -8.59 2.14
N SER A 168 -20.76 -8.14 0.90
CA SER A 168 -22.08 -7.98 0.25
C SER A 168 -22.72 -9.30 -0.19
N GLY A 169 -21.95 -10.40 -0.19
CA GLY A 169 -22.40 -11.69 -0.71
C GLY A 169 -22.34 -11.80 -2.24
N ASN A 170 -21.70 -10.84 -2.94
CA ASN A 170 -21.44 -10.94 -4.36
C ASN A 170 -20.49 -12.11 -4.69
N SER A 171 -19.57 -12.39 -3.78
CA SER A 171 -18.66 -13.55 -3.83
C SER A 171 -18.53 -14.21 -2.46
N THR A 172 -18.10 -15.47 -2.42
CA THR A 172 -17.77 -16.19 -1.19
C THR A 172 -16.30 -16.06 -0.80
N ASN A 173 -15.46 -15.74 -1.78
CA ASN A 173 -14.05 -15.50 -1.59
C ASN A 173 -13.50 -14.43 -2.54
N ALA A 174 -12.33 -13.88 -2.19
CA ALA A 174 -11.55 -12.99 -3.03
C ALA A 174 -10.04 -13.15 -2.74
N VAL A 175 -9.23 -13.20 -3.78
CA VAL A 175 -7.79 -13.05 -3.67
C VAL A 175 -7.43 -11.60 -3.90
N CYS A 176 -6.83 -10.96 -2.88
CA CYS A 176 -6.41 -9.56 -2.94
C CYS A 176 -4.89 -9.47 -2.88
N THR A 177 -4.29 -8.62 -3.72
CA THR A 177 -2.83 -8.50 -3.81
C THR A 177 -2.37 -7.05 -3.77
N GLY A 178 -1.16 -6.84 -3.23
CA GLY A 178 -0.36 -5.65 -3.43
C GLY A 178 1.00 -6.06 -3.98
N SER A 179 1.52 -5.35 -4.99
CA SER A 179 2.79 -5.69 -5.61
C SER A 179 3.52 -4.48 -6.16
N GLU A 180 4.85 -4.54 -6.19
CA GLU A 180 5.70 -3.53 -6.81
C GLU A 180 6.90 -4.17 -7.52
N ARG A 181 7.23 -3.63 -8.71
CA ARG A 181 8.50 -3.84 -9.40
C ARG A 181 9.12 -2.48 -9.71
N VAL A 182 9.52 -1.79 -8.67
CA VAL A 182 10.00 -0.42 -8.77
C VAL A 182 11.48 -0.34 -9.15
N SER A 183 12.27 -1.42 -8.94
CA SER A 183 13.71 -1.44 -9.21
C SER A 183 14.05 -1.04 -10.64
N THR A 184 13.23 -1.38 -11.63
CA THR A 184 13.43 -1.00 -13.04
C THR A 184 13.35 0.52 -13.28
N TRP A 185 12.60 1.25 -12.42
CA TRP A 185 12.50 2.71 -12.46
C TRP A 185 13.64 3.40 -11.72
N LEU A 186 14.39 2.64 -10.87
CA LEU A 186 15.48 3.14 -10.04
C LEU A 186 16.85 2.95 -10.69
N ARG A 187 16.93 2.30 -11.86
CA ARG A 187 18.17 2.06 -12.58
C ARG A 187 18.79 3.38 -13.08
N ARG A 188 20.13 3.40 -13.15
CA ARG A 188 20.90 4.58 -13.57
C ARG A 188 20.43 5.17 -14.90
N GLU A 189 20.04 4.33 -15.86
CA GLU A 189 19.64 4.74 -17.20
C GLU A 189 18.40 5.66 -17.21
N GLN A 190 17.59 5.61 -16.18
CA GLN A 190 16.45 6.52 -15.99
C GLN A 190 16.90 7.95 -15.63
N TYR A 191 18.16 8.11 -15.21
CA TYR A 191 18.72 9.36 -14.67
C TYR A 191 19.92 9.88 -15.45
N ASP A 192 20.45 9.13 -16.43
CA ASP A 192 21.70 9.50 -17.15
C ASP A 192 21.57 10.84 -17.88
N ASN A 193 20.41 11.17 -18.42
CA ASN A 193 20.19 12.47 -19.07
C ASN A 193 20.13 13.64 -18.08
N GLU A 194 19.77 13.38 -16.81
CA GLU A 194 19.84 14.38 -15.76
C GLU A 194 21.28 14.62 -15.29
N VAL A 195 22.20 13.67 -15.48
CA VAL A 195 23.61 13.83 -15.12
C VAL A 195 24.25 14.93 -15.95
N GLN A 196 23.88 15.09 -17.21
CA GLN A 196 24.38 16.22 -18.08
C GLN A 196 23.84 17.57 -17.57
N ALA A 197 22.60 17.58 -17.01
CA ALA A 197 22.07 18.76 -16.32
C ALA A 197 22.63 18.89 -14.88
N LEU A 198 23.09 17.81 -14.24
CA LEU A 198 23.70 17.80 -12.89
C LEU A 198 25.08 18.45 -12.87
N ALA A 199 25.82 18.51 -13.98
CA ALA A 199 27.03 19.33 -14.06
C ALA A 199 26.73 20.83 -13.83
N ALA A 200 25.49 21.26 -14.15
CA ALA A 200 24.97 22.57 -13.77
C ALA A 200 24.36 22.58 -12.34
N LEU A 201 24.07 21.42 -11.74
CA LEU A 201 23.46 21.20 -10.43
C LEU A 201 24.47 20.89 -9.32
N GLU A 202 25.80 20.90 -9.58
CA GLU A 202 26.82 20.88 -8.50
C GLU A 202 26.61 22.01 -7.46
N ALA A 203 25.85 23.05 -7.85
CA ALA A 203 25.43 24.13 -6.99
C ALA A 203 24.18 23.79 -6.09
N GLN A 204 23.50 22.63 -6.28
CA GLN A 204 22.29 22.28 -5.51
C GLN A 204 22.31 20.83 -4.97
N PRO A 205 23.00 20.56 -3.83
CA PRO A 205 23.11 19.24 -3.23
C PRO A 205 21.75 18.61 -2.84
N ILE A 206 20.71 19.43 -2.65
CA ILE A 206 19.39 19.00 -2.21
C ILE A 206 18.64 18.16 -3.27
N VAL A 207 18.95 18.37 -4.56
CA VAL A 207 18.30 17.63 -5.66
C VAL A 207 18.87 16.20 -5.75
N ALA A 208 20.18 16.04 -5.59
CA ALA A 208 20.82 14.72 -5.52
C ALA A 208 20.28 13.91 -4.33
N PHE A 209 20.09 14.55 -3.17
CA PHE A 209 19.53 13.91 -1.97
C PHE A 209 18.10 13.38 -2.20
N LYS A 210 17.24 14.11 -2.91
CA LYS A 210 15.84 13.71 -3.17
C LYS A 210 15.76 12.41 -4.00
N LYS A 211 16.62 12.22 -4.98
CA LYS A 211 16.67 11.03 -5.85
C LYS A 211 17.21 9.81 -5.12
N ASP A 212 18.31 9.97 -4.41
CA ASP A 212 18.92 8.89 -3.64
C ASP A 212 18.02 8.39 -2.53
N PHE A 213 17.17 9.25 -1.94
CA PHE A 213 16.21 8.84 -0.93
C PHE A 213 15.28 7.74 -1.47
N LEU A 214 14.70 7.93 -2.66
CA LEU A 214 13.81 6.93 -3.26
C LEU A 214 14.58 5.69 -3.72
N ARG A 215 15.73 5.86 -4.38
CA ARG A 215 16.54 4.74 -4.88
C ARG A 215 17.00 3.79 -3.78
N PHE A 216 17.31 4.31 -2.59
CA PHE A 216 17.86 3.52 -1.49
C PHE A 216 16.78 3.03 -0.48
N MET A 217 15.51 3.37 -0.71
CA MET A 217 14.41 3.03 0.16
C MET A 217 13.51 1.93 -0.43
N LEU A 218 13.30 1.98 -1.76
CA LEU A 218 12.30 1.15 -2.43
C LEU A 218 12.80 -0.27 -2.71
N SER A 219 11.86 -1.21 -2.76
CA SER A 219 12.08 -2.65 -2.89
C SER A 219 10.98 -3.26 -3.75
N ASP A 220 11.25 -4.40 -4.39
CA ASP A 220 10.30 -5.18 -5.18
C ASP A 220 9.71 -6.32 -4.35
N GLY A 221 8.50 -6.73 -4.70
CA GLY A 221 7.84 -7.87 -4.10
C GLY A 221 6.33 -7.84 -4.26
N ALA A 222 5.69 -8.89 -3.81
CA ALA A 222 4.24 -9.03 -3.81
C ALA A 222 3.76 -9.71 -2.53
N GLY A 223 2.58 -9.28 -2.07
CA GLY A 223 1.82 -9.95 -1.02
C GLY A 223 0.42 -10.29 -1.52
N ALA A 224 -0.15 -11.37 -0.99
CA ALA A 224 -1.48 -11.84 -1.34
C ALA A 224 -2.25 -12.27 -0.08
N PHE A 225 -3.55 -11.96 -0.02
CA PHE A 225 -4.48 -12.45 1.00
C PHE A 225 -5.63 -13.20 0.34
N LEU A 226 -6.02 -14.32 0.94
CA LEU A 226 -7.29 -14.97 0.68
C LEU A 226 -8.32 -14.43 1.66
N LEU A 227 -9.38 -13.81 1.15
CA LEU A 227 -10.57 -13.44 1.90
C LEU A 227 -11.65 -14.49 1.72
N GLU A 228 -12.31 -14.88 2.80
CA GLU A 228 -13.44 -15.82 2.77
C GLU A 228 -14.55 -15.33 3.73
N ASN A 229 -15.79 -15.74 3.46
CA ASN A 229 -16.95 -15.44 4.31
C ASN A 229 -17.09 -16.39 5.52
N LYS A 230 -16.13 -17.31 5.70
CA LYS A 230 -16.05 -18.24 6.83
C LYS A 230 -14.66 -18.25 7.40
N PRO A 231 -14.51 -18.37 8.74
CA PRO A 231 -13.19 -18.44 9.35
C PRO A 231 -12.51 -19.78 9.05
N ARG A 232 -11.19 -19.77 9.06
CA ARG A 232 -10.32 -20.93 9.20
C ARG A 232 -9.49 -20.76 10.46
N LYS A 233 -8.89 -21.81 10.97
CA LYS A 233 -7.98 -21.73 12.12
C LYS A 233 -6.88 -20.70 11.82
N GLY A 234 -6.72 -19.73 12.71
CA GLY A 234 -5.70 -18.69 12.59
C GLY A 234 -6.08 -17.54 11.66
N SER A 235 -7.35 -17.42 11.25
CA SER A 235 -7.81 -16.30 10.41
C SER A 235 -8.00 -15.01 11.20
N LEU A 236 -7.90 -13.88 10.50
CA LEU A 236 -8.17 -12.54 11.01
C LEU A 236 -9.49 -12.02 10.42
N ARG A 237 -10.48 -11.72 11.27
CA ARG A 237 -11.71 -11.07 10.83
C ARG A 237 -11.44 -9.61 10.54
N ILE A 238 -11.94 -9.11 9.41
CA ILE A 238 -11.91 -7.68 9.08
C ILE A 238 -13.13 -7.03 9.73
N GLU A 239 -12.90 -6.23 10.76
CA GLU A 239 -13.97 -5.52 11.46
C GLU A 239 -14.49 -4.36 10.60
N TRP A 240 -13.57 -3.55 10.09
CA TRP A 240 -13.88 -2.42 9.21
C TRP A 240 -12.64 -1.98 8.43
N MET A 241 -12.89 -1.22 7.35
CA MET A 241 -11.87 -0.53 6.55
C MET A 241 -12.32 0.88 6.21
N ASP A 242 -11.58 1.89 6.64
CA ASP A 242 -11.83 3.30 6.31
C ASP A 242 -10.70 3.88 5.45
N ALA A 243 -11.07 4.77 4.54
CA ALA A 243 -10.12 5.45 3.67
C ALA A 243 -10.44 6.93 3.54
N TYR A 244 -9.40 7.76 3.48
CA TYR A 244 -9.46 9.22 3.38
C TYR A 244 -8.55 9.70 2.26
N SER A 245 -8.97 10.75 1.55
CA SER A 245 -8.15 11.45 0.56
C SER A 245 -8.14 12.94 0.85
N TYR A 246 -6.97 13.54 0.83
CA TYR A 246 -6.77 15.00 0.95
C TYR A 246 -6.37 15.64 -0.38
N ALA A 247 -6.60 14.94 -1.51
CA ALA A 247 -6.29 15.42 -2.85
C ALA A 247 -6.99 16.74 -3.22
N HIS A 248 -8.09 17.07 -2.54
CA HIS A 248 -8.82 18.36 -2.69
C HIS A 248 -8.15 19.52 -1.97
N GLN A 249 -7.18 19.27 -1.08
CA GLN A 249 -6.47 20.29 -0.31
C GLN A 249 -4.99 20.39 -0.67
N LEU A 250 -4.40 19.29 -1.14
CA LEU A 250 -2.96 19.16 -1.32
C LEU A 250 -2.62 18.79 -2.77
N GLU A 251 -1.49 19.29 -3.22
CA GLU A 251 -0.93 18.96 -4.53
C GLU A 251 -0.36 17.55 -4.58
N ALA A 252 -0.02 17.07 -5.78
CA ALA A 252 0.72 15.83 -5.95
C ALA A 252 2.09 15.95 -5.28
N CYS A 253 2.44 14.93 -4.50
CA CYS A 253 3.67 14.88 -3.71
C CYS A 253 4.64 13.82 -4.24
N MET A 254 4.15 12.64 -4.65
CA MET A 254 4.94 11.63 -5.34
C MET A 254 4.27 11.30 -6.67
N TYR A 255 5.05 11.31 -7.76
CA TYR A 255 4.53 11.10 -9.11
C TYR A 255 5.60 10.53 -10.03
N ALA A 256 5.15 9.87 -11.09
CA ALA A 256 5.92 9.41 -12.23
C ALA A 256 5.03 9.46 -13.49
N GLY A 257 5.62 9.54 -14.66
CA GLY A 257 4.88 9.75 -15.91
C GLY A 257 4.33 11.17 -16.03
N GLY A 258 5.04 12.17 -15.50
CA GLY A 258 4.68 13.57 -15.59
C GLY A 258 5.57 14.47 -14.76
N ASP A 259 5.35 15.79 -14.87
CA ASP A 259 6.06 16.81 -14.11
C ASP A 259 5.11 17.83 -13.47
N LYS A 260 5.43 18.18 -12.22
CA LYS A 260 4.73 19.20 -11.47
C LYS A 260 5.07 20.57 -12.01
N GLN A 261 4.06 21.34 -12.36
CA GLN A 261 4.16 22.68 -12.87
C GLN A 261 4.24 23.71 -11.74
N ALA A 262 4.56 24.96 -12.05
CA ALA A 262 4.69 26.03 -11.08
C ALA A 262 3.37 26.35 -10.33
N ASP A 263 2.23 26.04 -10.92
CA ASP A 263 0.90 26.21 -10.31
C ASP A 263 0.44 24.99 -9.49
N GLY A 264 1.30 23.96 -9.34
CA GLY A 264 1.03 22.74 -8.62
C GLY A 264 0.27 21.67 -9.43
N SER A 265 -0.14 21.94 -10.68
CA SER A 265 -0.72 20.95 -11.57
C SER A 265 0.33 19.94 -12.06
N LEU A 266 -0.11 18.80 -12.58
CA LEU A 266 0.77 17.84 -13.25
C LEU A 266 0.53 17.89 -14.75
N LYS A 267 1.62 18.08 -15.53
CA LYS A 267 1.66 17.82 -16.96
C LYS A 267 1.96 16.35 -17.17
N GLY A 268 1.00 15.60 -17.73
CA GLY A 268 1.12 14.16 -17.93
C GLY A 268 2.01 13.79 -19.13
N TRP A 269 2.52 12.56 -19.14
CA TRP A 269 3.42 12.05 -20.18
C TRP A 269 2.86 12.18 -21.60
N SER A 270 1.56 12.08 -21.77
CA SER A 270 0.89 12.19 -23.07
C SER A 270 0.88 13.61 -23.65
N GLU A 271 1.23 14.61 -22.85
CA GLU A 271 1.36 16.02 -23.27
C GLU A 271 2.78 16.39 -23.71
N TYR A 272 3.70 15.42 -23.65
CA TYR A 272 5.08 15.58 -24.10
C TYR A 272 5.31 14.94 -25.46
N ALA A 273 6.23 15.50 -26.25
CA ALA A 273 6.78 14.78 -27.40
C ALA A 273 7.55 13.54 -26.92
N PRO A 274 7.51 12.40 -27.65
CA PRO A 274 8.17 11.17 -27.19
C PRO A 274 9.66 11.33 -26.87
N GLU A 275 10.37 12.21 -27.60
CA GLU A 275 11.78 12.51 -27.40
C GLU A 275 12.05 13.16 -26.03
N ALA A 276 11.07 13.92 -25.52
CA ALA A 276 11.17 14.58 -24.22
C ALA A 276 11.02 13.60 -23.04
N TRP A 277 10.45 12.42 -23.25
CA TRP A 277 10.26 11.45 -22.15
C TRP A 277 11.56 11.06 -21.47
N LEU A 278 12.64 10.91 -22.25
CA LEU A 278 13.98 10.64 -21.71
C LEU A 278 14.72 11.91 -21.32
N SER A 279 14.73 12.93 -22.21
CA SER A 279 15.50 14.16 -21.97
C SER A 279 15.02 14.98 -20.77
N GLU A 280 13.74 14.85 -20.40
CA GLU A 280 13.14 15.51 -19.24
C GLU A 280 12.86 14.52 -18.09
N SER A 281 13.32 13.26 -18.19
CA SER A 281 13.10 12.20 -17.18
C SER A 281 11.64 12.08 -16.73
N VAL A 282 10.70 12.13 -17.69
CA VAL A 282 9.25 12.16 -17.40
C VAL A 282 8.81 10.94 -16.60
N PHE A 283 9.38 9.75 -16.88
CA PHE A 283 9.05 8.50 -16.18
C PHE A 283 9.89 8.23 -14.93
N ALA A 284 10.85 9.09 -14.59
CA ALA A 284 11.53 8.97 -13.31
C ALA A 284 10.55 9.23 -12.16
N ILE A 285 10.69 8.45 -11.07
CA ILE A 285 9.89 8.67 -9.87
C ILE A 285 10.40 9.92 -9.13
N LYS A 286 9.49 10.82 -8.80
CA LYS A 286 9.78 12.11 -8.18
C LYS A 286 8.98 12.29 -6.90
N GLN A 287 9.55 13.01 -5.91
CA GLN A 287 8.86 13.31 -4.66
C GLN A 287 9.17 14.72 -4.17
N ASP A 288 8.14 15.47 -3.82
CA ASP A 288 8.24 16.74 -3.10
C ASP A 288 8.44 16.47 -1.60
N VAL A 289 9.71 16.42 -1.19
CA VAL A 289 10.08 16.09 0.20
C VAL A 289 9.61 17.15 1.19
N LYS A 290 9.52 18.42 0.80
CA LYS A 290 9.01 19.49 1.66
C LYS A 290 7.54 19.28 1.95
N LEU A 291 6.73 19.15 0.90
CA LEU A 291 5.29 18.89 1.00
C LEU A 291 4.99 17.61 1.79
N LEU A 292 5.81 16.55 1.57
CA LEU A 292 5.73 15.31 2.34
C LEU A 292 5.90 15.56 3.84
N ASN A 293 7.01 16.19 4.24
CA ASN A 293 7.35 16.39 5.64
C ASN A 293 6.34 17.27 6.39
N GLU A 294 5.77 18.24 5.71
CA GLU A 294 4.78 19.16 6.28
C GLU A 294 3.42 18.49 6.53
N ASN A 295 3.04 17.48 5.73
CA ASN A 295 1.66 17.01 5.70
C ASN A 295 1.45 15.54 6.08
N ILE A 296 2.38 14.63 5.73
CA ILE A 296 2.09 13.18 5.80
C ILE A 296 1.72 12.71 7.20
N LEU A 297 2.41 13.19 8.24
CA LEU A 297 2.15 12.78 9.62
C LEU A 297 0.93 13.52 10.20
N VAL A 298 0.78 14.81 9.90
CA VAL A 298 -0.32 15.63 10.41
C VAL A 298 -1.65 15.09 9.92
N LYS A 299 -1.80 14.94 8.59
CA LYS A 299 -3.03 14.41 7.99
C LYS A 299 -3.29 12.95 8.38
N GLY A 300 -2.22 12.15 8.55
CA GLY A 300 -2.32 10.79 9.07
C GLY A 300 -2.87 10.75 10.51
N ALA A 301 -2.37 11.59 11.40
CA ALA A 301 -2.85 11.65 12.77
C ALA A 301 -4.31 12.16 12.86
N GLU A 302 -4.66 13.20 12.08
CA GLU A 302 -6.01 13.73 11.99
C GLU A 302 -7.02 12.66 11.53
N SER A 303 -6.72 11.97 10.42
CA SER A 303 -7.60 10.93 9.86
C SER A 303 -7.68 9.70 10.76
N MET A 304 -6.57 9.31 11.40
CA MET A 304 -6.57 8.19 12.35
C MET A 304 -7.43 8.52 13.58
N ARG A 305 -7.33 9.72 14.15
CA ARG A 305 -8.21 10.16 15.25
C ARG A 305 -9.68 10.13 14.85
N ALA A 306 -10.00 10.63 13.65
CA ALA A 306 -11.37 10.60 13.12
C ALA A 306 -11.89 9.14 12.97
N THR A 307 -11.04 8.24 12.51
CA THR A 307 -11.36 6.80 12.37
C THR A 307 -11.61 6.16 13.73
N LEU A 308 -10.71 6.33 14.70
CA LEU A 308 -10.88 5.74 16.04
C LEU A 308 -12.15 6.26 16.72
N ASN A 309 -12.43 7.56 16.62
CA ASN A 309 -13.67 8.15 17.15
C ASN A 309 -14.92 7.57 16.48
N LYS A 310 -14.92 7.42 15.15
CA LYS A 310 -16.02 6.83 14.37
C LYS A 310 -16.38 5.42 14.84
N HIS A 311 -15.37 4.64 15.18
CA HIS A 311 -15.54 3.23 15.59
C HIS A 311 -15.50 3.03 17.10
N HIS A 312 -15.51 4.11 17.90
CA HIS A 312 -15.42 4.08 19.36
C HIS A 312 -14.28 3.19 19.88
N LEU A 313 -13.12 3.26 19.20
CA LEU A 313 -11.93 2.48 19.49
C LEU A 313 -10.90 3.34 20.22
N GLU A 314 -10.38 2.85 21.33
CA GLU A 314 -9.32 3.48 22.08
C GLU A 314 -7.94 2.87 21.75
N ALA A 315 -6.86 3.63 21.92
CA ALA A 315 -5.51 3.14 21.70
C ALA A 315 -5.16 1.90 22.55
N ALA A 316 -5.79 1.78 23.73
CA ALA A 316 -5.61 0.65 24.65
C ALA A 316 -6.15 -0.67 24.06
N ASP A 317 -7.15 -0.62 23.20
CA ASP A 317 -7.80 -1.79 22.60
C ASP A 317 -6.97 -2.41 21.48
N ILE A 318 -5.91 -1.72 21.02
CA ILE A 318 -5.06 -2.17 19.90
C ILE A 318 -3.91 -3.01 20.45
N THR A 319 -3.91 -4.32 20.15
CA THR A 319 -2.82 -5.24 20.54
C THR A 319 -1.59 -5.03 19.67
N TYR A 320 -1.77 -4.96 18.34
CA TYR A 320 -0.69 -4.72 17.39
C TYR A 320 -1.03 -3.55 16.47
N PHE A 321 -0.11 -2.65 16.31
CA PHE A 321 -0.19 -1.55 15.34
C PHE A 321 0.82 -1.78 14.21
N LEU A 322 0.32 -1.84 12.98
CA LEU A 322 1.10 -2.06 11.76
C LEU A 322 1.10 -0.80 10.91
N PRO A 323 1.92 0.21 11.24
CA PRO A 323 2.03 1.39 10.41
C PRO A 323 2.94 1.10 9.20
N HIS A 324 2.43 1.33 7.99
CA HIS A 324 3.32 1.44 6.84
C HIS A 324 4.13 2.74 6.96
N ILE A 325 5.42 2.61 7.19
CA ILE A 325 6.39 3.69 7.14
C ILE A 325 7.39 3.43 6.02
N SER A 326 7.67 4.46 5.23
CA SER A 326 8.62 4.35 4.12
C SER A 326 10.09 4.43 4.57
N SER A 327 10.33 4.88 5.80
CA SER A 327 11.65 5.07 6.39
C SER A 327 11.52 5.05 7.91
N CYS A 328 12.48 4.46 8.62
CA CYS A 328 12.55 4.50 10.08
C CYS A 328 12.66 5.93 10.64
N TYR A 329 13.09 6.89 9.81
CA TYR A 329 13.04 8.32 10.13
C TYR A 329 11.65 8.78 10.60
N PHE A 330 10.58 8.17 10.09
CA PHE A 330 9.21 8.54 10.46
C PHE A 330 8.69 7.87 11.73
N LYS A 331 9.35 6.83 12.25
CA LYS A 331 8.82 6.02 13.36
C LYS A 331 8.53 6.86 14.61
N GLU A 332 9.56 7.46 15.20
CA GLU A 332 9.42 8.30 16.41
C GLU A 332 8.58 9.56 16.16
N ARG A 333 8.68 10.12 14.96
CA ARG A 333 7.90 11.29 14.56
C ARG A 333 6.41 10.98 14.48
N LEU A 334 6.06 9.81 13.91
CA LEU A 334 4.67 9.34 13.86
C LEU A 334 4.14 9.10 15.27
N TYR A 335 4.92 8.44 16.13
CA TYR A 335 4.54 8.22 17.53
C TYR A 335 4.24 9.55 18.25
N THR A 336 5.15 10.52 18.14
CA THR A 336 4.97 11.86 18.73
C THR A 336 3.74 12.57 18.15
N GLN A 337 3.53 12.49 16.84
CA GLN A 337 2.39 13.11 16.17
C GLN A 337 1.05 12.47 16.59
N LEU A 338 1.00 11.14 16.73
CA LEU A 338 -0.19 10.43 17.23
C LEU A 338 -0.51 10.81 18.68
N LYS A 339 0.50 10.91 19.54
CA LYS A 339 0.32 11.39 20.94
C LYS A 339 -0.24 12.81 20.99
N SER A 340 0.16 13.70 20.09
CA SER A 340 -0.32 15.09 20.07
C SER A 340 -1.84 15.19 19.80
N VAL A 341 -2.44 14.17 19.18
CA VAL A 341 -3.88 14.06 18.97
C VAL A 341 -4.55 13.07 19.93
N GLY A 342 -3.86 12.66 21.00
CA GLY A 342 -4.40 11.80 22.06
C GLY A 342 -4.41 10.31 21.71
N ILE A 343 -3.60 9.85 20.74
CA ILE A 343 -3.44 8.43 20.39
C ILE A 343 -2.10 7.96 20.94
N ASP A 344 -2.12 7.21 22.03
CA ASP A 344 -0.90 6.66 22.65
C ASP A 344 -0.86 5.13 22.51
N ILE A 345 -0.34 4.64 21.37
CA ILE A 345 -0.06 3.23 21.15
C ILE A 345 1.44 3.00 21.38
N PRO A 346 1.84 2.33 22.48
CA PRO A 346 3.25 2.12 22.82
C PRO A 346 4.04 1.45 21.68
N LEU A 347 5.30 1.85 21.49
CA LEU A 347 6.16 1.35 20.41
C LEU A 347 6.37 -0.18 20.46
N GLU A 348 6.23 -0.81 21.63
CA GLU A 348 6.30 -2.26 21.82
C GLU A 348 5.16 -3.02 21.12
N ARG A 349 4.03 -2.33 20.86
CA ARG A 349 2.91 -2.85 20.10
C ARG A 349 3.04 -2.65 18.58
N TRP A 350 4.08 -1.91 18.15
CA TRP A 350 4.32 -1.67 16.73
C TRP A 350 5.03 -2.87 16.11
N PHE A 351 4.48 -3.36 15.02
CA PHE A 351 5.11 -4.40 14.21
C PHE A 351 5.49 -3.82 12.86
N ILE A 352 6.78 -3.84 12.55
CA ILE A 352 7.38 -3.24 11.35
C ILE A 352 8.44 -4.22 10.84
N ASN A 353 8.43 -4.53 9.54
CA ASN A 353 9.41 -5.37 8.86
C ASN A 353 10.21 -4.60 7.78
N LEU A 354 10.12 -3.27 7.79
CA LEU A 354 10.84 -2.41 6.85
C LEU A 354 12.36 -2.65 6.81
N PRO A 355 13.07 -2.89 7.96
CA PRO A 355 14.51 -3.14 7.93
C PRO A 355 14.91 -4.36 7.07
N GLU A 356 14.07 -5.37 7.00
CA GLU A 356 14.36 -6.66 6.36
C GLU A 356 13.90 -6.73 4.90
N VAL A 357 12.75 -6.08 4.58
CA VAL A 357 12.14 -6.21 3.24
C VAL A 357 12.22 -4.93 2.40
N GLY A 358 12.59 -3.79 3.01
CA GLY A 358 12.55 -2.50 2.36
C GLY A 358 11.12 -1.97 2.19
N ASN A 359 10.98 -0.83 1.51
CA ASN A 359 9.66 -0.27 1.22
C ASN A 359 9.13 -0.85 -0.11
N VAL A 360 8.16 -1.74 -0.03
CA VAL A 360 7.53 -2.39 -1.19
C VAL A 360 6.19 -1.71 -1.55
N GLY A 361 6.04 -0.42 -1.26
CA GLY A 361 4.87 0.36 -1.67
C GLY A 361 3.55 -0.31 -1.33
N SER A 362 2.76 -0.66 -2.35
CA SER A 362 1.44 -1.27 -2.22
C SER A 362 1.43 -2.64 -1.52
N ALA A 363 2.54 -3.39 -1.57
CA ALA A 363 2.66 -4.68 -0.92
C ALA A 363 3.03 -4.58 0.57
N SER A 364 3.52 -3.43 1.06
CA SER A 364 4.10 -3.33 2.41
C SER A 364 3.16 -3.79 3.52
N ALA A 365 1.87 -3.42 3.46
CA ALA A 365 0.89 -3.84 4.47
C ALA A 365 0.65 -5.36 4.43
N TYR A 366 0.63 -5.96 3.23
CA TYR A 366 0.51 -7.39 3.05
C TYR A 366 1.70 -8.15 3.63
N LEU A 367 2.92 -7.68 3.34
CA LEU A 367 4.16 -8.30 3.84
C LEU A 367 4.30 -8.15 5.37
N MET A 368 3.85 -7.03 5.96
CA MET A 368 3.83 -6.87 7.41
C MET A 368 2.84 -7.81 8.07
N LEU A 369 1.61 -7.87 7.56
CA LEU A 369 0.58 -8.72 8.15
C LEU A 369 0.91 -10.20 7.98
N GLU A 370 1.41 -10.62 6.81
CA GLU A 370 1.89 -11.99 6.58
C GLU A 370 3.00 -12.36 7.59
N ALA A 371 3.98 -11.47 7.78
CA ALA A 371 5.06 -11.72 8.74
C ALA A 371 4.55 -11.82 10.19
N LEU A 372 3.58 -11.00 10.60
CA LEU A 372 2.95 -11.09 11.92
C LEU A 372 2.15 -12.39 12.06
N MET A 373 1.34 -12.79 11.08
CA MET A 373 0.59 -14.05 11.10
C MET A 373 1.51 -15.27 11.19
N SER A 374 2.60 -15.27 10.42
CA SER A 374 3.59 -16.35 10.40
C SER A 374 4.48 -16.39 11.64
N SER A 375 4.53 -15.33 12.43
CA SER A 375 5.41 -15.23 13.63
C SER A 375 4.95 -16.08 14.82
N GLY A 376 3.71 -16.57 14.82
CA GLY A 376 3.09 -17.25 15.95
C GLY A 376 2.82 -16.35 17.17
N ARG A 377 2.92 -15.04 17.04
CA ARG A 377 2.72 -14.07 18.14
C ARG A 377 1.25 -13.77 18.40
N LEU A 378 0.40 -13.90 17.37
CA LEU A 378 -1.04 -13.61 17.47
C LEU A 378 -1.76 -14.63 18.34
N LYS A 379 -2.63 -14.12 19.21
CA LYS A 379 -3.51 -14.91 20.09
C LYS A 379 -4.96 -14.61 19.75
N ALA A 380 -5.83 -15.57 20.01
CA ALA A 380 -7.28 -15.38 19.85
C ALA A 380 -7.78 -14.13 20.58
N GLY A 381 -8.47 -13.26 19.85
CA GLY A 381 -8.98 -11.99 20.33
C GLY A 381 -8.00 -10.80 20.20
N ASP A 382 -6.74 -11.02 19.78
CA ASP A 382 -5.82 -9.92 19.52
C ASP A 382 -6.37 -9.03 18.38
N SER A 383 -6.29 -7.72 18.60
CA SER A 383 -6.66 -6.71 17.61
C SER A 383 -5.43 -6.21 16.87
N VAL A 384 -5.53 -6.08 15.56
CA VAL A 384 -4.46 -5.61 14.67
C VAL A 384 -4.96 -4.41 13.87
N LEU A 385 -4.36 -3.23 14.09
CA LEU A 385 -4.67 -2.03 13.33
C LEU A 385 -3.64 -1.81 12.23
N LEU A 386 -4.06 -1.94 10.97
CA LEU A 386 -3.29 -1.53 9.80
C LEU A 386 -3.46 -0.02 9.57
N SER A 387 -2.37 0.68 9.28
CA SER A 387 -2.36 2.10 8.94
C SER A 387 -1.45 2.33 7.74
N VAL A 388 -2.02 2.70 6.60
CA VAL A 388 -1.30 2.89 5.35
C VAL A 388 -1.48 4.30 4.83
N PRO A 389 -0.50 5.19 5.08
CA PRO A 389 -0.41 6.48 4.41
C PRO A 389 0.11 6.33 2.99
N GLU A 390 -0.35 7.18 2.10
CA GLU A 390 0.13 7.29 0.73
C GLU A 390 0.60 8.70 0.42
N SER A 391 1.81 8.84 -0.10
CA SER A 391 2.40 10.13 -0.44
C SER A 391 2.08 10.61 -1.87
N GLY A 392 1.38 9.82 -2.69
CA GLY A 392 1.02 10.23 -4.05
C GLY A 392 0.31 11.58 -4.06
N ARG A 393 -0.84 11.64 -3.42
CA ARG A 393 -1.59 12.88 -3.17
C ARG A 393 -2.34 12.83 -1.83
N PHE A 394 -1.68 12.31 -0.80
CA PHE A 394 -2.11 12.23 0.59
C PHE A 394 -3.45 11.49 0.78
N SER A 395 -3.40 10.19 0.65
CA SER A 395 -4.49 9.31 1.05
C SER A 395 -4.06 8.40 2.21
N TYR A 396 -5.05 7.93 2.97
CA TYR A 396 -4.83 7.11 4.17
C TYR A 396 -5.87 6.01 4.22
N THR A 397 -5.44 4.79 4.50
CA THR A 397 -6.35 3.68 4.73
C THR A 397 -6.04 3.02 6.08
N TYR A 398 -7.11 2.74 6.83
CA TYR A 398 -7.08 2.05 8.11
C TYR A 398 -7.94 0.80 8.02
N ALA A 399 -7.48 -0.28 8.64
CA ALA A 399 -8.27 -1.49 8.78
C ALA A 399 -8.04 -2.09 10.17
N LEU A 400 -9.12 -2.41 10.87
CA LEU A 400 -9.07 -3.17 12.12
C LEU A 400 -9.36 -4.63 11.83
N LEU A 401 -8.48 -5.48 12.33
CA LEU A 401 -8.60 -6.92 12.22
C LEU A 401 -8.62 -7.53 13.62
N THR A 402 -9.34 -8.63 13.80
CA THR A 402 -9.37 -9.38 15.07
C THR A 402 -9.02 -10.83 14.82
N MET A 403 -8.08 -11.38 15.60
CA MET A 403 -7.69 -12.79 15.52
C MET A 403 -8.87 -13.66 15.96
N SER A 404 -9.31 -14.56 15.08
CA SER A 404 -10.42 -15.48 15.36
C SER A 404 -10.11 -16.39 16.55
N ARG A 405 -11.16 -16.79 17.27
CA ARG A 405 -11.07 -17.71 18.43
C ARG A 405 -11.13 -19.19 18.02
N GLU A 406 -11.39 -19.45 16.74
CA GLU A 406 -11.51 -20.80 16.17
C GLU A 406 -10.25 -21.22 15.39
#